data_8897223e2306d8d9c4189c0433b12f7d
#
_entry.id   8897223e2306d8d9c4189c0433b12f7d
#
_cell.length_a   1.000
_cell.length_b   1.000
_cell.length_c   1.000
_cell.angle_alpha   90.00
_cell.angle_beta   90.00
_cell.angle_gamma   90.00
#
_symmetry.space_group_name_H-M   'P 1'
#
loop_
_entity.id
_entity.type
_entity.pdbx_description
1 polymer ?
#
loop_
_entity_poly.entity_id
_entity_poly.type
_entity_poly.pdbx_seq_one_letter_code
_entity_poly.pdbx_strand_id
1 'polypeptide(L)'
;MYPDPSIVRVGDTYYMVNSTFEYYPGIALSRSFDLLNWEKLPGIAQTIEQADLRSAKSNEGIFAVCIRYNQGFFYVITTNFAEFKNFIIRGYLNEDQTAIIWENQRIEIDIFGIDPDLYFEDNRTYVQFTGYVEGGKKAIQQVEIELETGNILRGPEVLSFGTGGRDVEGPHILKEKGAYYLLAAEGGTGQGHMITMFKGESLWGPFQPAPTNPLFTNRDRAEEPLQNIGHADLFQDTLGNWWLTCLGTRPATIDHIQITNLGRETLLYPVEWTEEWPVINKGIPSLEVDLADFPNHSQALSNPQNLSKFTDYFISEQLDPE
;
A
#
# COMPACT_ATOMS: atom_id res chain seq x y z
N MET A 1 -4.54 0.08 -14.47
CA MET A 1 -3.74 -0.69 -13.51
C MET A 1 -3.50 0.18 -12.29
N TYR A 2 -3.81 -0.31 -11.09
CA TYR A 2 -3.61 0.38 -9.81
C TYR A 2 -3.02 -0.63 -8.81
N PRO A 3 -1.73 -0.96 -8.91
CA PRO A 3 -1.07 -1.91 -8.03
C PRO A 3 -0.61 -1.26 -6.72
N ASP A 4 -0.23 -2.10 -5.78
CA ASP A 4 0.48 -1.74 -4.55
C ASP A 4 -0.22 -0.58 -3.80
N PRO A 5 -1.52 -0.72 -3.43
CA PRO A 5 -2.26 0.34 -2.79
C PRO A 5 -1.81 0.57 -1.35
N SER A 6 -1.66 1.83 -0.96
CA SER A 6 -1.55 2.23 0.44
C SER A 6 -2.54 3.35 0.73
N ILE A 7 -3.21 3.29 1.88
CA ILE A 7 -4.29 4.21 2.25
C ILE A 7 -4.01 4.84 3.62
N VAL A 8 -4.23 6.15 3.70
CA VAL A 8 -4.28 6.87 4.97
C VAL A 8 -5.58 7.66 5.10
N ARG A 9 -6.14 7.71 6.31
CA ARG A 9 -7.30 8.54 6.63
C ARG A 9 -6.88 9.80 7.38
N VAL A 10 -7.39 10.95 6.91
CA VAL A 10 -7.20 12.25 7.58
C VAL A 10 -8.57 12.91 7.73
N GLY A 11 -9.04 13.03 8.96
CA GLY A 11 -10.42 13.43 9.23
C GLY A 11 -11.41 12.43 8.63
N ASP A 12 -12.30 12.90 7.77
CA ASP A 12 -13.30 12.07 7.07
C ASP A 12 -12.89 11.71 5.64
N THR A 13 -11.63 12.00 5.26
CA THR A 13 -11.12 11.76 3.91
C THR A 13 -10.09 10.65 3.91
N TYR A 14 -10.23 9.74 2.97
CA TYR A 14 -9.26 8.69 2.67
C TYR A 14 -8.42 9.10 1.47
N TYR A 15 -7.11 8.94 1.56
CA TYR A 15 -6.16 9.18 0.48
C TYR A 15 -5.44 7.88 0.15
N MET A 16 -5.42 7.54 -1.12
CA MET A 16 -4.79 6.31 -1.62
C MET A 16 -3.71 6.66 -2.65
N VAL A 17 -2.58 5.99 -2.53
CA VAL A 17 -1.50 6.03 -3.51
C VAL A 17 -1.32 4.66 -4.16
N ASN A 18 -0.79 4.67 -5.39
CA ASN A 18 -0.46 3.45 -6.14
C ASN A 18 0.84 3.65 -6.92
N SER A 19 1.55 2.56 -7.18
CA SER A 19 2.71 2.52 -8.07
C SER A 19 2.32 2.89 -9.49
N THR A 20 3.21 3.59 -10.18
CA THR A 20 3.00 4.00 -11.58
C THR A 20 4.10 3.54 -12.52
N PHE A 21 5.16 2.94 -11.99
CA PHE A 21 6.34 2.52 -12.74
C PHE A 21 6.94 3.66 -13.57
N GLU A 22 7.09 3.46 -14.87
CA GLU A 22 7.63 4.44 -15.82
C GLU A 22 6.65 5.58 -16.18
N TYR A 23 5.39 5.50 -15.75
CA TYR A 23 4.37 6.48 -16.16
C TYR A 23 4.42 7.76 -15.31
N TYR A 24 4.25 8.88 -16.00
CA TYR A 24 4.17 10.21 -15.40
C TYR A 24 2.69 10.63 -15.20
N PRO A 25 2.35 11.35 -14.12
CA PRO A 25 3.17 11.68 -12.96
C PRO A 25 3.51 10.43 -12.14
N GLY A 26 4.68 10.46 -11.46
CA GLY A 26 5.32 9.27 -10.89
C GLY A 26 4.61 8.59 -9.74
N ILE A 27 3.59 9.15 -9.11
CA ILE A 27 2.83 8.55 -8.02
C ILE A 27 1.36 8.89 -8.23
N ALA A 28 0.53 7.87 -8.42
CA ALA A 28 -0.90 8.07 -8.51
C ALA A 28 -1.48 8.41 -7.13
N LEU A 29 -2.38 9.40 -7.09
CA LEU A 29 -3.09 9.81 -5.88
C LEU A 29 -4.59 9.83 -6.15
N SER A 30 -5.35 9.29 -5.23
CA SER A 30 -6.81 9.31 -5.24
C SER A 30 -7.35 9.65 -3.86
N ARG A 31 -8.55 10.19 -3.78
CA ARG A 31 -9.25 10.39 -2.51
C ARG A 31 -10.65 9.80 -2.54
N SER A 32 -11.16 9.49 -1.36
CA SER A 32 -12.55 9.05 -1.15
C SER A 32 -13.07 9.58 0.19
N PHE A 33 -14.39 9.72 0.28
CA PHE A 33 -15.09 10.05 1.53
C PHE A 33 -15.91 8.87 2.05
N ASP A 34 -16.04 7.81 1.25
CA ASP A 34 -16.92 6.67 1.54
C ASP A 34 -16.29 5.30 1.23
N LEU A 35 -15.02 5.25 0.81
CA LEU A 35 -14.27 4.06 0.38
C LEU A 35 -14.80 3.37 -0.90
N LEU A 36 -15.97 3.77 -1.41
CA LEU A 36 -16.60 3.18 -2.59
C LEU A 36 -16.37 4.01 -3.85
N ASN A 37 -16.40 5.34 -3.69
CA ASN A 37 -16.23 6.29 -4.77
C ASN A 37 -14.89 7.00 -4.63
N TRP A 38 -14.04 6.87 -5.65
CA TRP A 38 -12.68 7.40 -5.64
C TRP A 38 -12.50 8.44 -6.73
N GLU A 39 -12.07 9.63 -6.32
CA GLU A 39 -11.69 10.73 -7.18
C GLU A 39 -10.19 10.71 -7.42
N LYS A 40 -9.76 10.82 -8.69
CA LYS A 40 -8.35 11.00 -9.01
C LYS A 40 -7.93 12.44 -8.69
N LEU A 41 -6.82 12.56 -7.98
CA LEU A 41 -6.15 13.83 -7.74
C LEU A 41 -4.92 13.95 -8.65
N PRO A 42 -4.35 15.16 -8.81
CA PRO A 42 -3.06 15.32 -9.45
C PRO A 42 -2.02 14.42 -8.79
N GLY A 43 -1.26 13.70 -9.60
CA GLY A 43 -0.20 12.82 -9.09
C GLY A 43 0.90 13.61 -8.36
N ILE A 44 1.73 12.93 -7.58
CA ILE A 44 2.64 13.59 -6.62
C ILE A 44 3.98 13.93 -7.27
N ALA A 45 4.69 12.95 -7.82
CA ALA A 45 6.01 13.15 -8.41
C ALA A 45 5.90 13.79 -9.79
N GLN A 46 5.80 15.12 -9.84
CA GLN A 46 5.57 15.91 -11.04
C GLN A 46 6.82 16.63 -11.55
N THR A 47 7.91 16.59 -10.80
CA THR A 47 9.16 17.26 -11.17
C THR A 47 10.34 16.30 -11.11
N ILE A 48 11.43 16.65 -11.79
CA ILE A 48 12.67 15.86 -11.79
C ILE A 48 13.28 15.81 -10.37
N GLU A 49 13.13 16.89 -9.62
CA GLU A 49 13.61 17.00 -8.24
C GLU A 49 12.88 16.04 -7.31
N GLN A 50 11.60 15.75 -7.60
CA GLN A 50 10.83 14.77 -6.86
C GLN A 50 11.14 13.33 -7.32
N ALA A 51 11.13 13.05 -8.63
CA ALA A 51 11.54 11.76 -9.19
C ALA A 51 11.92 11.89 -10.67
N ASP A 52 13.12 11.49 -11.02
CA ASP A 52 13.57 11.47 -12.41
C ASP A 52 13.19 10.14 -13.08
N LEU A 53 12.18 10.18 -13.96
CA LEU A 53 11.70 9.02 -14.71
C LEU A 53 12.21 8.97 -16.16
N ARG A 54 13.06 9.92 -16.58
CA ARG A 54 13.51 10.04 -17.99
C ARG A 54 14.30 8.83 -18.48
N SER A 55 14.95 8.10 -17.59
CA SER A 55 15.71 6.88 -17.90
C SER A 55 14.97 5.59 -17.61
N ALA A 56 13.74 5.67 -17.05
CA ALA A 56 12.97 4.50 -16.69
C ALA A 56 12.59 3.68 -17.93
N LYS A 57 12.90 2.39 -17.89
CA LYS A 57 12.44 1.40 -18.86
C LYS A 57 11.09 0.84 -18.43
N SER A 58 10.49 0.02 -19.28
CA SER A 58 9.25 -0.66 -18.95
C SER A 58 9.38 -1.46 -17.65
N ASN A 59 8.42 -1.26 -16.73
CA ASN A 59 8.39 -1.82 -15.37
C ASN A 59 9.55 -1.36 -14.44
N GLU A 60 10.21 -0.26 -14.75
CA GLU A 60 11.10 0.48 -13.86
C GLU A 60 10.40 1.76 -13.36
N GLY A 61 11.10 2.62 -12.63
CA GLY A 61 10.55 3.89 -12.11
C GLY A 61 9.93 3.70 -10.73
N ILE A 62 8.71 4.19 -10.53
CA ILE A 62 8.06 4.23 -9.20
C ILE A 62 7.47 2.86 -8.85
N PHE A 63 8.11 2.19 -7.91
CA PHE A 63 7.66 0.93 -7.31
C PHE A 63 6.61 1.18 -6.22
N ALA A 64 6.43 0.23 -5.30
CA ALA A 64 5.45 0.36 -4.24
C ALA A 64 5.60 1.66 -3.46
N VAL A 65 4.47 2.33 -3.26
CA VAL A 65 4.36 3.62 -2.59
C VAL A 65 3.55 3.46 -1.33
N CYS A 66 4.06 3.94 -0.21
CA CYS A 66 3.28 4.04 1.01
C CYS A 66 2.96 5.49 1.35
N ILE A 67 1.77 5.74 1.88
CA ILE A 67 1.32 7.04 2.36
C ILE A 67 1.03 6.97 3.86
N ARG A 68 1.59 7.93 4.62
CA ARG A 68 1.33 8.07 6.06
C ARG A 68 1.04 9.53 6.40
N TYR A 69 0.35 9.74 7.52
CA TYR A 69 0.06 11.09 8.01
C TYR A 69 0.52 11.22 9.44
N ASN A 70 1.35 12.22 9.70
CA ASN A 70 1.88 12.47 11.03
C ASN A 70 2.04 13.97 11.28
N GLN A 71 1.57 14.45 12.42
CA GLN A 71 1.74 15.84 12.89
C GLN A 71 1.37 16.92 11.86
N GLY A 72 0.28 16.70 11.10
CA GLY A 72 -0.22 17.69 10.13
C GLY A 72 0.36 17.53 8.71
N PHE A 73 1.27 16.57 8.49
CA PHE A 73 1.90 16.34 7.20
C PHE A 73 1.59 14.96 6.65
N PHE A 74 1.39 14.90 5.34
CA PHE A 74 1.46 13.66 4.57
C PHE A 74 2.91 13.35 4.24
N TYR A 75 3.23 12.09 4.25
CA TYR A 75 4.50 11.54 3.81
C TYR A 75 4.23 10.41 2.83
N VAL A 76 4.74 10.50 1.62
CA VAL A 76 4.80 9.38 0.71
C VAL A 76 6.23 8.90 0.62
N ILE A 77 6.43 7.60 0.71
CA ILE A 77 7.75 6.97 0.58
C ILE A 77 7.70 5.91 -0.51
N THR A 78 8.72 5.84 -1.34
CA THR A 78 8.80 4.90 -2.46
C THR A 78 10.24 4.66 -2.90
N THR A 79 10.40 3.71 -3.81
CA THR A 79 11.63 3.49 -4.57
C THR A 79 11.42 3.95 -6.02
N ASN A 80 12.27 4.86 -6.52
CA ASN A 80 12.46 5.00 -7.97
C ASN A 80 13.51 3.99 -8.43
N PHE A 81 13.05 2.91 -9.02
CA PHE A 81 13.94 1.81 -9.43
C PHE A 81 14.86 2.20 -10.59
N ALA A 82 14.49 3.18 -11.42
CA ALA A 82 15.33 3.69 -12.50
C ALA A 82 16.59 4.40 -11.97
N GLU A 83 16.50 5.06 -10.81
CA GLU A 83 17.61 5.69 -10.11
C GLU A 83 18.20 4.79 -9.02
N PHE A 84 17.48 3.74 -8.64
CA PHE A 84 17.69 2.91 -7.45
C PHE A 84 17.80 3.75 -6.16
N LYS A 85 16.84 4.67 -5.99
CA LYS A 85 16.75 5.60 -4.87
C LYS A 85 15.45 5.40 -4.09
N ASN A 86 15.59 5.35 -2.77
CA ASN A 86 14.47 5.40 -1.84
C ASN A 86 14.34 6.83 -1.30
N PHE A 87 13.13 7.37 -1.27
CA PHE A 87 12.92 8.74 -0.87
C PHE A 87 11.52 9.01 -0.33
N ILE A 88 11.42 10.09 0.43
CA ILE A 88 10.17 10.65 0.96
C ILE A 88 9.86 11.95 0.25
N ILE A 89 8.58 12.18 -0.09
CA ILE A 89 8.05 13.49 -0.44
C ILE A 89 7.03 13.86 0.64
N ARG A 90 7.19 15.04 1.22
CA ARG A 90 6.29 15.58 2.24
C ARG A 90 5.25 16.48 1.61
N GLY A 91 4.02 16.48 2.16
CA GLY A 91 2.93 17.35 1.73
C GLY A 91 2.05 17.78 2.90
N TYR A 92 1.27 18.82 2.70
CA TYR A 92 0.33 19.32 3.70
C TYR A 92 -0.93 19.85 3.03
N LEU A 93 -2.06 19.84 3.76
CA LEU A 93 -3.30 20.42 3.25
C LEU A 93 -3.15 21.94 3.11
N ASN A 94 -3.67 22.49 2.01
CA ASN A 94 -3.81 23.93 1.85
C ASN A 94 -4.78 24.50 2.92
N GLU A 95 -4.87 25.83 3.04
CA GLU A 95 -5.69 26.50 4.05
C GLU A 95 -7.17 26.07 3.98
N ASP A 96 -7.71 25.84 2.79
CA ASP A 96 -9.11 25.44 2.57
C ASP A 96 -9.32 23.91 2.73
N GLN A 97 -8.29 23.13 2.96
CA GLN A 97 -8.28 21.66 3.05
C GLN A 97 -8.82 20.95 1.80
N THR A 98 -8.75 21.60 0.65
CA THR A 98 -9.25 21.07 -0.62
C THR A 98 -8.19 20.33 -1.42
N ALA A 99 -6.90 20.65 -1.22
CA ALA A 99 -5.77 20.09 -1.94
C ALA A 99 -4.58 19.84 -1.03
N ILE A 100 -3.75 18.89 -1.40
CA ILE A 100 -2.45 18.65 -0.77
C ILE A 100 -1.39 19.41 -1.58
N ILE A 101 -0.60 20.22 -0.89
CA ILE A 101 0.58 20.88 -1.45
C ILE A 101 1.79 19.99 -1.16
N TRP A 102 2.40 19.46 -2.21
CA TRP A 102 3.57 18.60 -2.10
C TRP A 102 4.85 19.43 -2.21
N GLU A 103 5.83 19.15 -1.36
CA GLU A 103 7.15 19.78 -1.42
C GLU A 103 7.88 19.36 -2.70
N ASN A 104 8.60 20.30 -3.30
CA ASN A 104 9.34 20.04 -4.53
C ASN A 104 10.66 19.26 -4.28
N GLN A 105 11.16 19.29 -3.06
CA GLN A 105 12.36 18.56 -2.67
C GLN A 105 11.98 17.22 -2.05
N ARG A 106 12.67 16.14 -2.43
CA ARG A 106 12.58 14.84 -1.80
C ARG A 106 13.65 14.67 -0.72
N ILE A 107 13.37 13.84 0.26
CA ILE A 107 14.33 13.42 1.29
C ILE A 107 14.82 12.02 0.91
N GLU A 108 16.06 11.88 0.49
CA GLU A 108 16.64 10.58 0.13
C GLU A 108 17.07 9.80 1.36
N ILE A 109 16.88 8.47 1.32
CA ILE A 109 17.29 7.54 2.36
C ILE A 109 18.24 6.54 1.74
N ASP A 110 19.45 6.40 2.31
CA ASP A 110 20.49 5.50 1.77
C ASP A 110 20.28 4.05 2.26
N ILE A 111 19.20 3.44 1.81
CA ILE A 111 18.89 2.02 2.02
C ILE A 111 18.97 1.25 0.71
N PHE A 112 19.46 0.01 0.77
CA PHE A 112 19.58 -0.86 -0.39
C PHE A 112 18.41 -1.86 -0.43
N GLY A 113 17.29 -1.42 -1.00
CA GLY A 113 16.07 -2.22 -1.03
C GLY A 113 14.94 -1.54 -1.78
N ILE A 114 13.76 -2.16 -1.71
CA ILE A 114 12.50 -1.71 -2.32
C ILE A 114 11.37 -1.76 -1.30
N ASP A 115 10.19 -1.29 -1.69
CA ASP A 115 8.95 -1.32 -0.92
C ASP A 115 9.10 -0.70 0.48
N PRO A 116 9.59 0.55 0.58
CA PRO A 116 9.73 1.17 1.87
C PRO A 116 8.38 1.62 2.44
N ASP A 117 8.22 1.50 3.76
CA ASP A 117 7.13 2.10 4.54
C ASP A 117 7.66 2.93 5.70
N LEU A 118 6.83 3.82 6.22
CA LEU A 118 7.11 4.70 7.34
C LEU A 118 6.27 4.31 8.57
N TYR A 119 6.93 4.21 9.71
CA TYR A 119 6.27 4.08 10.99
C TYR A 119 6.74 5.19 11.96
N PHE A 120 5.79 5.86 12.60
CA PHE A 120 6.07 6.97 13.54
C PHE A 120 5.66 6.55 14.95
N GLU A 121 6.59 6.64 15.89
CA GLU A 121 6.33 6.42 17.30
C GLU A 121 7.29 7.27 18.17
N ASP A 122 6.79 7.90 19.23
CA ASP A 122 7.56 8.66 20.21
C ASP A 122 8.49 9.74 19.61
N ASN A 123 8.00 10.46 18.59
CA ASN A 123 8.74 11.46 17.80
C ASN A 123 9.97 10.88 17.06
N ARG A 124 9.97 9.59 16.83
CA ARG A 124 10.97 8.89 16.00
C ARG A 124 10.33 8.39 14.72
N THR A 125 11.17 8.23 13.72
CA THR A 125 10.77 7.75 12.39
C THR A 125 11.52 6.49 12.03
N TYR A 126 10.78 5.47 11.66
CA TYR A 126 11.31 4.17 11.26
C TYR A 126 10.93 3.89 9.81
N VAL A 127 11.84 3.28 9.08
CA VAL A 127 11.60 2.83 7.70
C VAL A 127 11.79 1.33 7.64
N GLN A 128 10.72 0.63 7.27
CA GLN A 128 10.76 -0.79 6.92
C GLN A 128 10.95 -0.91 5.41
N PHE A 129 11.70 -1.90 4.96
CA PHE A 129 11.93 -2.13 3.54
C PHE A 129 12.33 -3.57 3.27
N THR A 130 12.20 -3.98 2.01
CA THR A 130 12.69 -5.26 1.53
C THR A 130 14.08 -5.12 0.96
N GLY A 131 15.03 -5.85 1.49
CA GLY A 131 16.42 -5.83 1.01
C GLY A 131 17.08 -7.18 1.07
N TYR A 132 18.29 -7.26 0.50
CA TYR A 132 19.11 -8.46 0.57
C TYR A 132 20.11 -8.38 1.72
N VAL A 133 20.28 -9.49 2.42
CA VAL A 133 21.31 -9.67 3.44
C VAL A 133 22.44 -10.52 2.91
N GLU A 134 23.49 -10.69 3.72
CA GLU A 134 24.61 -11.56 3.38
C GLU A 134 24.14 -12.96 2.93
N GLY A 135 24.73 -13.48 1.86
CA GLY A 135 24.28 -14.71 1.22
C GLY A 135 23.15 -14.57 0.21
N GLY A 136 22.69 -13.34 -0.09
CA GLY A 136 21.69 -13.06 -1.12
C GLY A 136 20.26 -13.42 -0.73
N LYS A 137 19.98 -13.60 0.56
CA LYS A 137 18.65 -13.89 1.07
C LYS A 137 17.87 -12.59 1.23
N LYS A 138 16.63 -12.54 0.70
CA LYS A 138 15.69 -11.43 0.95
C LYS A 138 15.23 -11.43 2.41
N ALA A 139 15.07 -10.23 2.97
CA ALA A 139 14.54 -10.04 4.30
C ALA A 139 13.81 -8.69 4.40
N ILE A 140 12.83 -8.62 5.29
CA ILE A 140 12.33 -7.35 5.77
C ILE A 140 13.34 -6.79 6.77
N GLN A 141 13.77 -5.57 6.52
CA GLN A 141 14.72 -4.85 7.33
C GLN A 141 14.12 -3.53 7.83
N GLN A 142 14.70 -2.97 8.86
CA GLN A 142 14.30 -1.68 9.44
C GLN A 142 15.50 -0.81 9.73
N VAL A 143 15.33 0.49 9.51
CA VAL A 143 16.22 1.55 9.98
C VAL A 143 15.42 2.58 10.79
N GLU A 144 16.07 3.26 11.73
CA GLU A 144 15.60 4.51 12.32
C GLU A 144 16.29 5.66 11.60
N ILE A 145 15.54 6.69 11.23
CA ILE A 145 16.07 7.84 10.48
C ILE A 145 15.78 9.16 11.18
N GLU A 146 16.61 10.15 10.89
CA GLU A 146 16.28 11.55 11.09
C GLU A 146 15.38 11.99 9.93
N LEU A 147 14.10 12.31 10.22
CA LEU A 147 13.08 12.52 9.19
C LEU A 147 13.41 13.67 8.22
N GLU A 148 13.98 14.76 8.72
CA GLU A 148 14.26 15.95 7.91
C GLU A 148 15.44 15.78 6.93
N THR A 149 16.32 14.84 7.19
CA THR A 149 17.53 14.63 6.38
C THR A 149 17.59 13.28 5.68
N GLY A 150 16.81 12.29 6.15
CA GLY A 150 16.90 10.89 5.72
C GLY A 150 18.12 10.14 6.27
N ASN A 151 18.93 10.77 7.13
CA ASN A 151 20.10 10.13 7.73
C ASN A 151 19.72 8.95 8.60
N ILE A 152 20.39 7.81 8.42
CA ILE A 152 20.17 6.62 9.22
C ILE A 152 20.81 6.82 10.61
N LEU A 153 20.00 6.68 11.66
CA LEU A 153 20.41 6.76 13.05
C LEU A 153 20.69 5.38 13.64
N ARG A 154 19.99 4.34 13.18
CA ARG A 154 20.14 2.95 13.60
C ARG A 154 19.76 1.98 12.50
N GLY A 155 20.42 0.83 12.43
CA GLY A 155 20.15 -0.25 11.50
C GLY A 155 21.09 -0.20 10.27
N PRO A 156 20.75 -0.94 9.17
CA PRO A 156 19.58 -1.79 9.06
C PRO A 156 19.63 -3.05 9.95
N GLU A 157 18.49 -3.40 10.54
CA GLU A 157 18.31 -4.64 11.30
C GLU A 157 17.22 -5.50 10.64
N VAL A 158 17.43 -6.82 10.62
CA VAL A 158 16.46 -7.77 10.06
C VAL A 158 15.31 -7.95 11.02
N LEU A 159 14.08 -7.75 10.54
CA LEU A 159 12.84 -8.02 11.27
C LEU A 159 12.30 -9.41 10.97
N SER A 160 12.32 -9.83 9.69
CA SER A 160 11.76 -11.12 9.28
C SER A 160 12.37 -11.62 7.97
N PHE A 161 12.50 -12.94 7.84
CA PHE A 161 12.81 -13.63 6.58
C PHE A 161 11.56 -14.21 5.91
N GLY A 162 10.37 -13.83 6.36
CA GLY A 162 9.11 -14.41 5.90
C GLY A 162 8.84 -15.79 6.51
N THR A 163 7.85 -16.47 5.95
CA THR A 163 7.46 -17.83 6.34
C THR A 163 8.16 -18.92 5.56
N GLY A 164 9.07 -18.54 4.66
CA GLY A 164 9.79 -19.46 3.75
C GLY A 164 9.23 -19.45 2.33
N GLY A 165 8.24 -18.60 2.04
CA GLY A 165 7.84 -18.28 0.68
C GLY A 165 8.94 -17.52 -0.06
N ARG A 166 8.82 -17.49 -1.40
CA ARG A 166 9.69 -16.66 -2.24
C ARG A 166 9.35 -15.18 -2.01
N ASP A 167 10.35 -14.30 -2.11
CA ASP A 167 10.18 -12.86 -2.22
C ASP A 167 9.34 -12.25 -1.07
N VAL A 168 9.85 -12.29 0.18
CA VAL A 168 9.25 -11.53 1.27
C VAL A 168 9.42 -10.03 0.98
N GLU A 169 8.31 -9.28 0.92
CA GLU A 169 8.28 -7.88 0.45
C GLU A 169 7.08 -7.10 1.02
N GLY A 170 6.95 -5.81 0.68
CA GLY A 170 5.81 -4.96 1.05
C GLY A 170 5.57 -4.89 2.56
N PRO A 171 6.56 -4.51 3.39
CA PRO A 171 6.39 -4.50 4.83
C PRO A 171 5.58 -3.31 5.31
N HIS A 172 4.66 -3.54 6.25
CA HIS A 172 3.99 -2.49 7.02
C HIS A 172 3.98 -2.84 8.49
N ILE A 173 4.28 -1.88 9.37
CA ILE A 173 4.14 -2.07 10.81
C ILE A 173 2.91 -1.33 11.31
N LEU A 174 2.18 -2.00 12.17
CA LEU A 174 1.09 -1.40 12.95
C LEU A 174 1.17 -1.84 14.41
N LYS A 175 0.57 -1.06 15.31
CA LYS A 175 0.45 -1.38 16.71
C LYS A 175 -1.00 -1.56 17.07
N GLU A 176 -1.35 -2.74 17.58
CA GLU A 176 -2.70 -3.06 18.01
C GLU A 176 -2.64 -3.82 19.32
N LYS A 177 -3.54 -3.48 20.27
CA LYS A 177 -3.62 -4.12 21.61
C LYS A 177 -2.27 -4.24 22.35
N GLY A 178 -1.40 -3.24 22.14
CA GLY A 178 -0.10 -3.17 22.81
C GLY A 178 1.02 -4.01 22.20
N ALA A 179 0.74 -4.74 21.11
CA ALA A 179 1.75 -5.49 20.35
C ALA A 179 2.01 -4.86 18.99
N TYR A 180 3.16 -5.13 18.41
CA TYR A 180 3.51 -4.73 17.06
C TYR A 180 3.22 -5.87 16.09
N TYR A 181 2.66 -5.51 14.95
CA TYR A 181 2.38 -6.46 13.88
C TYR A 181 3.12 -6.01 12.63
N LEU A 182 3.83 -6.94 12.02
CA LEU A 182 4.48 -6.77 10.73
C LEU A 182 3.65 -7.50 9.68
N LEU A 183 3.03 -6.74 8.79
CA LEU A 183 2.37 -7.23 7.59
C LEU A 183 3.42 -7.35 6.49
N ALA A 184 3.34 -8.39 5.67
CA ALA A 184 4.21 -8.58 4.52
C ALA A 184 3.51 -9.35 3.40
N ALA A 185 4.04 -9.25 2.19
CA ALA A 185 3.70 -10.10 1.07
C ALA A 185 4.78 -11.15 0.83
N GLU A 186 4.39 -12.33 0.36
CA GLU A 186 5.32 -13.38 -0.07
C GLU A 186 4.81 -14.05 -1.35
N GLY A 187 5.66 -14.82 -2.01
CA GLY A 187 5.33 -15.58 -3.21
C GLY A 187 5.60 -14.83 -4.53
N GLY A 188 5.95 -13.55 -4.46
CA GLY A 188 6.10 -12.67 -5.61
C GLY A 188 4.73 -12.34 -6.25
N THR A 189 4.69 -11.38 -7.18
CA THR A 189 3.46 -10.80 -7.77
C THR A 189 2.69 -11.72 -8.73
N GLY A 190 2.95 -13.03 -8.71
CA GLY A 190 2.30 -14.04 -9.55
C GLY A 190 1.37 -14.95 -8.75
N GLN A 191 1.14 -16.17 -9.26
CA GLN A 191 0.20 -17.15 -8.69
C GLN A 191 0.49 -17.58 -7.25
N GLY A 192 1.73 -17.41 -6.78
CA GLY A 192 2.12 -17.70 -5.41
C GLY A 192 1.87 -16.57 -4.41
N HIS A 193 1.38 -15.42 -4.87
CA HIS A 193 1.26 -14.20 -4.06
C HIS A 193 0.33 -14.41 -2.86
N MET A 194 0.75 -13.93 -1.71
CA MET A 194 0.03 -14.12 -0.46
C MET A 194 0.35 -12.99 0.54
N ILE A 195 -0.56 -12.80 1.48
CA ILE A 195 -0.38 -11.87 2.60
C ILE A 195 -0.02 -12.67 3.83
N THR A 196 1.05 -12.28 4.52
CA THR A 196 1.53 -12.88 5.77
C THR A 196 1.65 -11.83 6.85
N MET A 197 1.56 -12.26 8.11
CA MET A 197 1.67 -11.37 9.26
C MET A 197 2.50 -12.02 10.37
N PHE A 198 3.17 -11.14 11.11
CA PHE A 198 4.04 -11.52 12.23
C PHE A 198 3.73 -10.61 13.41
N LYS A 199 3.92 -11.09 14.63
CA LYS A 199 3.68 -10.36 15.87
C LYS A 199 4.95 -10.26 16.70
N GLY A 200 5.22 -9.09 17.28
CA GLY A 200 6.33 -8.83 18.17
C GLY A 200 5.90 -7.98 19.37
N GLU A 201 6.62 -8.10 20.48
CA GLU A 201 6.44 -7.26 21.67
C GLU A 201 7.20 -5.94 21.57
N SER A 202 8.12 -5.84 20.62
CA SER A 202 8.97 -4.69 20.36
C SER A 202 8.95 -4.32 18.88
N LEU A 203 9.07 -3.04 18.58
CA LEU A 203 9.18 -2.52 17.21
C LEU A 203 10.41 -3.08 16.44
N TRP A 204 11.43 -3.51 17.18
CA TRP A 204 12.62 -4.16 16.61
C TRP A 204 12.55 -5.70 16.67
N GLY A 205 11.37 -6.24 17.01
CA GLY A 205 11.15 -7.68 17.13
C GLY A 205 11.73 -8.29 18.42
N PRO A 206 11.92 -9.62 18.46
CA PRO A 206 11.69 -10.53 17.34
C PRO A 206 10.21 -10.65 16.95
N PHE A 207 9.95 -10.81 15.65
CA PHE A 207 8.62 -11.03 15.12
C PHE A 207 8.35 -12.52 14.88
N GLN A 208 7.26 -13.05 15.43
CA GLN A 208 6.84 -14.43 15.28
C GLN A 208 5.70 -14.53 14.26
N PRO A 209 5.74 -15.49 13.31
CA PRO A 209 4.71 -15.62 12.30
C PRO A 209 3.36 -16.02 12.88
N ALA A 210 2.28 -15.52 12.29
CA ALA A 210 0.94 -15.99 12.61
C ALA A 210 0.82 -17.49 12.32
N PRO A 211 0.22 -18.28 13.23
CA PRO A 211 0.06 -19.72 13.01
C PRO A 211 -0.85 -20.05 11.83
N THR A 212 -1.65 -19.08 11.40
CA THR A 212 -2.58 -19.18 10.26
C THR A 212 -2.01 -18.64 8.95
N ASN A 213 -0.72 -18.26 8.90
CA ASN A 213 -0.12 -17.82 7.65
C ASN A 213 -0.18 -18.88 6.54
N PRO A 214 -0.47 -18.47 5.29
CA PRO A 214 -0.80 -17.12 4.85
C PRO A 214 -2.19 -16.69 5.32
N LEU A 215 -2.32 -15.44 5.77
CA LEU A 215 -3.60 -14.91 6.26
C LEU A 215 -4.63 -14.78 5.15
N PHE A 216 -4.17 -14.44 3.93
CA PHE A 216 -5.08 -14.10 2.84
C PHE A 216 -4.42 -14.34 1.48
N THR A 217 -4.99 -15.24 0.67
CA THR A 217 -4.46 -15.63 -0.64
C THR A 217 -5.46 -16.50 -1.40
N ASN A 218 -5.40 -16.51 -2.73
CA ASN A 218 -6.08 -17.48 -3.61
C ASN A 218 -5.11 -18.44 -4.31
N ARG A 219 -3.85 -18.52 -3.87
CA ARG A 219 -2.83 -19.35 -4.52
C ARG A 219 -3.20 -20.85 -4.65
N ASP A 220 -4.02 -21.34 -3.72
CA ASP A 220 -4.49 -22.73 -3.69
C ASP A 220 -5.95 -22.87 -4.19
N ARG A 221 -6.49 -21.82 -4.84
CA ARG A 221 -7.87 -21.72 -5.34
C ARG A 221 -7.87 -21.22 -6.80
N ALA A 222 -7.35 -22.04 -7.69
CA ALA A 222 -7.15 -21.66 -9.09
C ALA A 222 -8.45 -21.39 -9.87
N GLU A 223 -9.60 -21.86 -9.36
CA GLU A 223 -10.93 -21.63 -9.92
C GLU A 223 -11.52 -20.25 -9.55
N GLU A 224 -10.98 -19.59 -8.55
CA GLU A 224 -11.48 -18.28 -8.14
C GLU A 224 -11.17 -17.21 -9.20
N PRO A 225 -12.12 -16.27 -9.46
CA PRO A 225 -11.94 -15.23 -10.48
C PRO A 225 -10.85 -14.22 -10.11
N LEU A 226 -10.56 -14.04 -8.81
CA LEU A 226 -9.47 -13.22 -8.32
C LEU A 226 -8.24 -14.07 -8.05
N GLN A 227 -7.11 -13.65 -8.59
CA GLN A 227 -5.82 -14.32 -8.43
C GLN A 227 -4.74 -13.32 -8.00
N ASN A 228 -3.59 -13.84 -7.58
CA ASN A 228 -2.38 -13.07 -7.27
C ASN A 228 -2.58 -12.06 -6.12
N ILE A 229 -3.35 -12.41 -5.11
CA ILE A 229 -3.70 -11.56 -3.98
C ILE A 229 -2.49 -11.35 -3.07
N GLY A 230 -2.09 -10.11 -2.88
CA GLY A 230 -0.96 -9.75 -2.02
C GLY A 230 -0.72 -8.24 -1.94
N HIS A 231 0.43 -7.86 -1.41
CA HIS A 231 0.89 -6.48 -1.24
C HIS A 231 -0.18 -5.60 -0.62
N ALA A 232 -0.45 -5.83 0.66
CA ALA A 232 -1.57 -5.23 1.39
C ALA A 232 -1.12 -4.17 2.37
N ASP A 233 -1.98 -3.18 2.60
CA ASP A 233 -1.88 -2.20 3.69
C ASP A 233 -3.15 -2.24 4.54
N LEU A 234 -3.04 -1.88 5.82
CA LEU A 234 -4.13 -1.88 6.80
C LEU A 234 -4.39 -0.46 7.30
N PHE A 235 -5.65 -0.07 7.35
CA PHE A 235 -6.08 1.22 7.86
C PHE A 235 -7.42 1.14 8.58
N GLN A 236 -7.79 2.21 9.30
CA GLN A 236 -9.09 2.31 9.99
C GLN A 236 -10.00 3.32 9.32
N ASP A 237 -11.30 3.01 9.26
CA ASP A 237 -12.33 3.95 8.84
C ASP A 237 -12.66 5.00 9.92
N THR A 238 -13.65 5.86 9.65
CA THR A 238 -14.09 6.92 10.56
C THR A 238 -14.74 6.40 11.84
N LEU A 239 -15.18 5.15 11.86
CA LEU A 239 -15.76 4.47 13.03
C LEU A 239 -14.75 3.59 13.77
N GLY A 240 -13.50 3.52 13.28
CA GLY A 240 -12.44 2.71 13.86
C GLY A 240 -12.46 1.24 13.43
N ASN A 241 -13.26 0.86 12.43
CA ASN A 241 -13.20 -0.47 11.87
C ASN A 241 -11.96 -0.62 11.00
N TRP A 242 -11.31 -1.78 11.08
CA TRP A 242 -10.15 -2.09 10.28
C TRP A 242 -10.53 -2.55 8.86
N TRP A 243 -9.77 -2.06 7.90
CA TRP A 243 -9.87 -2.44 6.49
C TRP A 243 -8.49 -2.84 5.98
N LEU A 244 -8.49 -3.77 5.01
CA LEU A 244 -7.31 -4.14 4.26
C LEU A 244 -7.50 -3.72 2.81
N THR A 245 -6.54 -2.98 2.28
CA THR A 245 -6.38 -2.80 0.84
C THR A 245 -5.26 -3.69 0.35
N CYS A 246 -5.40 -4.26 -0.84
CA CYS A 246 -4.37 -5.09 -1.46
C CYS A 246 -4.49 -5.07 -2.98
N LEU A 247 -3.56 -5.69 -3.66
CA LEU A 247 -3.69 -5.92 -5.09
C LEU A 247 -4.21 -7.33 -5.40
N GLY A 248 -4.79 -7.46 -6.59
CA GLY A 248 -5.15 -8.73 -7.20
C GLY A 248 -5.29 -8.59 -8.71
N THR A 249 -5.52 -9.71 -9.39
CA THR A 249 -5.77 -9.74 -10.82
C THR A 249 -7.02 -10.54 -11.13
N ARG A 250 -7.70 -10.22 -12.25
CA ARG A 250 -8.80 -11.01 -12.80
C ARG A 250 -8.39 -11.58 -14.15
N PRO A 251 -7.67 -12.71 -14.17
CA PRO A 251 -7.21 -13.31 -15.42
C PRO A 251 -8.36 -13.94 -16.20
N ALA A 252 -8.32 -13.81 -17.52
CA ALA A 252 -9.09 -14.65 -18.43
C ALA A 252 -8.22 -15.83 -18.88
N THR A 253 -8.81 -17.01 -19.03
CA THR A 253 -8.12 -18.18 -19.57
C THR A 253 -8.41 -18.29 -21.06
N ILE A 254 -7.37 -18.19 -21.88
CA ILE A 254 -7.43 -18.36 -23.34
C ILE A 254 -6.41 -19.44 -23.72
N ASP A 255 -6.88 -20.51 -24.34
CA ASP A 255 -6.03 -21.64 -24.75
C ASP A 255 -5.11 -22.15 -23.61
N HIS A 256 -5.66 -22.31 -22.40
CA HIS A 256 -4.95 -22.72 -21.17
C HIS A 256 -3.91 -21.71 -20.63
N ILE A 257 -3.86 -20.51 -21.20
CA ILE A 257 -2.98 -19.41 -20.71
C ILE A 257 -3.85 -18.40 -19.95
N GLN A 258 -3.41 -18.07 -18.74
CA GLN A 258 -4.03 -16.99 -17.98
C GLN A 258 -3.47 -15.65 -18.45
N ILE A 259 -4.35 -14.75 -18.88
CA ILE A 259 -4.03 -13.42 -19.39
C ILE A 259 -4.84 -12.39 -18.61
N THR A 260 -4.22 -11.31 -18.21
CA THR A 260 -4.92 -10.13 -17.68
C THR A 260 -4.56 -8.89 -18.50
N ASN A 261 -5.58 -8.20 -19.03
CA ASN A 261 -5.44 -6.93 -19.74
C ASN A 261 -5.68 -5.72 -18.81
N LEU A 262 -6.28 -5.94 -17.64
CA LEU A 262 -6.47 -4.89 -16.62
C LEU A 262 -5.22 -4.73 -15.75
N GLY A 263 -4.35 -5.73 -15.73
CA GLY A 263 -3.20 -5.78 -14.83
C GLY A 263 -3.61 -6.00 -13.38
N ARG A 264 -2.83 -5.45 -12.46
CA ARG A 264 -3.10 -5.49 -11.02
C ARG A 264 -4.12 -4.42 -10.65
N GLU A 265 -5.13 -4.80 -9.91
CA GLU A 265 -6.25 -3.96 -9.47
C GLU A 265 -6.22 -3.80 -7.96
N THR A 266 -6.65 -2.65 -7.45
CA THR A 266 -6.83 -2.41 -6.02
C THR A 266 -8.10 -3.07 -5.53
N LEU A 267 -8.01 -3.78 -4.42
CA LEU A 267 -9.09 -4.47 -3.73
C LEU A 267 -9.22 -3.92 -2.30
N LEU A 268 -10.43 -4.02 -1.75
CA LEU A 268 -10.75 -3.56 -0.40
C LEU A 268 -11.55 -4.64 0.34
N TYR A 269 -11.13 -4.98 1.56
CA TYR A 269 -11.78 -5.99 2.38
C TYR A 269 -11.96 -5.54 3.82
N PRO A 270 -13.10 -5.89 4.47
CA PRO A 270 -13.29 -5.69 5.90
C PRO A 270 -12.37 -6.62 6.70
N VAL A 271 -11.90 -6.12 7.84
CA VAL A 271 -11.03 -6.86 8.76
C VAL A 271 -11.62 -6.86 10.15
N GLU A 272 -11.73 -8.04 10.74
CA GLU A 272 -12.15 -8.24 12.12
C GLU A 272 -10.98 -8.80 12.93
N TRP A 273 -10.64 -8.11 14.02
CA TRP A 273 -9.61 -8.60 14.93
C TRP A 273 -10.18 -9.63 15.91
N THR A 274 -9.61 -10.81 15.91
CA THR A 274 -9.79 -11.76 17.01
C THR A 274 -9.01 -11.28 18.25
N GLU A 275 -8.80 -12.13 19.24
CA GLU A 275 -7.97 -11.77 20.40
C GLU A 275 -6.53 -11.45 19.98
N GLU A 276 -5.97 -12.18 19.03
CA GLU A 276 -4.55 -12.10 18.68
C GLU A 276 -4.27 -11.70 17.21
N TRP A 277 -5.12 -12.08 16.25
CA TRP A 277 -4.85 -11.94 14.82
C TRP A 277 -6.05 -11.39 14.06
N PRO A 278 -5.82 -10.64 12.98
CA PRO A 278 -6.90 -10.19 12.10
C PRO A 278 -7.41 -11.33 11.23
N VAL A 279 -8.70 -11.30 10.95
CA VAL A 279 -9.38 -12.13 9.95
C VAL A 279 -9.91 -11.21 8.86
N ILE A 280 -9.43 -11.38 7.65
CA ILE A 280 -9.79 -10.57 6.48
C ILE A 280 -10.92 -11.27 5.76
N ASN A 281 -12.08 -10.63 5.60
CA ASN A 281 -13.23 -11.14 4.86
C ASN A 281 -13.49 -12.64 5.11
N LYS A 282 -13.56 -13.06 6.38
CA LYS A 282 -13.71 -14.47 6.78
C LYS A 282 -12.64 -15.42 6.22
N GLY A 283 -11.48 -14.90 5.84
CA GLY A 283 -10.35 -15.66 5.27
C GLY A 283 -10.46 -15.96 3.77
N ILE A 284 -11.40 -15.34 3.06
CA ILE A 284 -11.67 -15.64 1.65
C ILE A 284 -11.49 -14.38 0.79
N PRO A 285 -10.50 -14.33 -0.12
CA PRO A 285 -10.38 -13.29 -1.13
C PRO A 285 -11.43 -13.47 -2.25
N SER A 286 -12.68 -13.11 -1.95
CA SER A 286 -13.77 -13.16 -2.92
C SER A 286 -13.82 -11.91 -3.79
N LEU A 287 -14.42 -12.04 -4.99
CA LEU A 287 -14.65 -10.90 -5.89
C LEU A 287 -15.68 -9.92 -5.30
N GLU A 288 -16.66 -10.44 -4.59
CA GLU A 288 -17.72 -9.68 -3.93
C GLU A 288 -17.69 -9.93 -2.42
N VAL A 289 -17.96 -8.88 -1.65
CA VAL A 289 -18.07 -8.93 -0.20
C VAL A 289 -19.52 -8.71 0.17
N ASP A 290 -20.13 -9.64 0.90
CA ASP A 290 -21.45 -9.43 1.50
C ASP A 290 -21.31 -8.60 2.79
N LEU A 291 -21.63 -7.32 2.70
CA LEU A 291 -21.56 -6.40 3.84
C LEU A 291 -22.63 -6.67 4.91
N ALA A 292 -23.63 -7.52 4.65
CA ALA A 292 -24.54 -7.99 5.70
C ALA A 292 -23.82 -8.81 6.77
N ASP A 293 -22.72 -9.45 6.39
CA ASP A 293 -21.84 -10.17 7.31
C ASP A 293 -20.97 -9.24 8.16
N PHE A 294 -20.85 -7.95 7.79
CA PHE A 294 -19.97 -6.95 8.41
C PHE A 294 -20.75 -5.66 8.75
N PRO A 295 -21.72 -5.70 9.67
CA PRO A 295 -22.63 -4.58 9.92
C PRO A 295 -21.93 -3.27 10.34
N ASN A 296 -20.83 -3.36 11.09
CA ASN A 296 -20.05 -2.18 11.51
C ASN A 296 -19.36 -1.51 10.31
N HIS A 297 -18.79 -2.30 9.39
CA HIS A 297 -18.17 -1.81 8.17
C HIS A 297 -19.23 -1.25 7.21
N SER A 298 -20.38 -1.92 7.08
CA SER A 298 -21.51 -1.43 6.29
C SER A 298 -21.99 -0.05 6.75
N GLN A 299 -21.99 0.20 8.06
CA GLN A 299 -22.36 1.52 8.61
C GLN A 299 -21.37 2.61 8.19
N ALA A 300 -20.09 2.33 8.14
CA ALA A 300 -19.06 3.29 7.72
C ALA A 300 -19.19 3.68 6.25
N LEU A 301 -19.67 2.76 5.40
CA LEU A 301 -19.90 3.00 3.97
C LEU A 301 -21.21 3.75 3.65
N SER A 302 -22.13 3.86 4.62
CA SER A 302 -23.47 4.40 4.40
C SER A 302 -23.57 5.93 4.39
N ASN A 303 -22.45 6.64 4.29
CA ASN A 303 -22.42 8.08 4.10
C ASN A 303 -22.13 8.45 2.63
N PRO A 304 -23.10 8.28 1.69
CA PRO A 304 -22.86 8.51 0.28
C PRO A 304 -22.86 10.03 0.03
N GLN A 305 -21.70 10.61 -0.10
CA GLN A 305 -21.58 11.72 -1.02
C GLN A 305 -21.72 11.08 -2.41
N ASN A 306 -22.90 11.19 -2.99
CA ASN A 306 -23.15 10.74 -4.35
C ASN A 306 -22.22 11.49 -5.31
N LEU A 307 -21.09 10.91 -5.60
CA LEU A 307 -20.38 11.23 -6.83
C LEU A 307 -21.27 10.68 -7.96
N SER A 308 -21.96 11.58 -8.63
CA SER A 308 -22.74 11.25 -9.81
C SER A 308 -21.81 10.55 -10.80
N LYS A 309 -22.27 9.45 -11.39
CA LYS A 309 -21.53 8.79 -12.49
C LYS A 309 -21.33 9.83 -13.58
N PHE A 310 -20.11 10.25 -13.81
CA PHE A 310 -19.76 11.05 -14.96
C PHE A 310 -19.81 10.13 -16.20
N THR A 311 -20.55 10.55 -17.22
CA THR A 311 -20.59 9.89 -18.52
C THR A 311 -20.42 10.97 -19.60
N ASP A 312 -19.25 11.04 -20.21
CA ASP A 312 -19.04 11.87 -21.38
C ASP A 312 -19.36 11.07 -22.65
N TYR A 313 -20.32 11.55 -23.42
CA TYR A 313 -20.70 10.97 -24.69
C TYR A 313 -19.83 11.44 -25.87
N PHE A 314 -18.83 12.28 -25.61
CA PHE A 314 -17.94 12.86 -26.63
C PHE A 314 -18.66 13.54 -27.78
N ILE A 315 -19.76 14.23 -27.47
CA ILE A 315 -20.57 14.96 -28.45
C ILE A 315 -20.20 16.43 -28.57
N SER A 316 -19.28 16.92 -27.73
CA SER A 316 -18.73 18.28 -27.76
C SER A 316 -17.22 18.25 -28.06
N GLU A 317 -16.68 19.37 -28.52
CA GLU A 317 -15.24 19.53 -28.76
C GLU A 317 -14.43 19.71 -27.45
N GLN A 318 -15.09 19.81 -26.32
CA GLN A 318 -14.50 19.95 -25.00
C GLN A 318 -15.04 18.86 -24.07
N LEU A 319 -14.19 18.33 -23.21
CA LEU A 319 -14.60 17.46 -22.12
C LEU A 319 -15.54 18.25 -21.19
N ASP A 320 -16.58 17.58 -20.71
CA ASP A 320 -17.47 18.17 -19.73
C ASP A 320 -16.67 18.51 -18.47
N PRO A 321 -16.76 19.73 -17.93
CA PRO A 321 -15.90 20.18 -16.83
C PRO A 321 -16.28 19.65 -15.44
N GLU A 322 -17.27 18.73 -15.34
CA GLU A 322 -17.68 18.16 -14.05
C GLU A 322 -17.06 16.78 -13.76
#